data_8400189a6d2468c602df53937c873e30
#
_entry.id   8400189a6d2468c602df53937c873e30
#
_cell.length_a   1.000
_cell.length_b   1.000
_cell.length_c   1.000
_cell.angle_alpha   90.00
_cell.angle_beta   90.00
_cell.angle_gamma   90.00
#
_symmetry.space_group_name_H-M   'P 1'
#
loop_
_entity.id
_entity.type
_entity.pdbx_description
1 polymer ?
#
loop_
_entity_poly.entity_id
_entity_poly.type
_entity_poly.pdbx_seq_one_letter_code
_entity_poly.pdbx_strand_id
1 'polypeptide(L)'
;MGTVASSNVAAVWGQDVLFALNSKEPATISIDRQAQVPMTRVAGTDYWYCLETLRIGTTHRFTLYSGGRDVGANAVAGYTPDSYPIAEATRGTLSEKRTVTSQVYGGAQADYWIYANAGIDTVRGAPLMVWQDGQNCVGARDLINFRLQTVTDNLVHKKRIPPMVHLLIAPGTGGEKRPLRFAGEDQSNVMRSLQYDTFSDRYGRYLREEVLPNVEKTVKLRQDSYSRGAAGQSSGGICSFSLAWFHPEQFSRVHSTIGSFTGLQWLPDEHVDGGYIISNRVRRDAKRNMRIWMSDGMNDIEVDSNGRQDLYVAGSWPLNNIQLANALKTRGYDFHFRFGTATHSSAQGSMDLPESLSWLWRGYDPEKTEETFEQEAIEGAKPIYRVQIANRDAW
;
A
#
# COMPACT_ATOMS: atom_id res chain seq x y z
N MET A 1 -20.87 -14.76 3.09
CA MET A 1 -20.80 -15.55 1.82
C MET A 1 -21.18 -14.73 0.55
N GLY A 2 -21.57 -13.47 0.65
CA GLY A 2 -22.04 -12.69 -0.50
C GLY A 2 -20.99 -12.10 -1.43
N THR A 3 -19.72 -12.22 -1.17
CA THR A 3 -18.63 -11.55 -1.90
C THR A 3 -17.84 -12.46 -2.84
N VAL A 4 -18.07 -13.76 -2.82
CA VAL A 4 -17.36 -14.73 -3.70
C VAL A 4 -17.95 -14.75 -5.12
N ALA A 5 -19.05 -14.06 -5.35
CA ALA A 5 -19.87 -14.24 -6.56
C ALA A 5 -19.55 -13.34 -7.75
N SER A 6 -18.68 -12.35 -7.63
CA SER A 6 -18.56 -11.32 -8.68
C SER A 6 -17.21 -11.19 -9.37
N SER A 7 -16.21 -11.95 -8.97
CA SER A 7 -14.88 -11.92 -9.60
C SER A 7 -14.04 -13.08 -9.09
N ASN A 8 -13.04 -13.48 -9.82
CA ASN A 8 -12.02 -14.47 -9.52
C ASN A 8 -11.47 -14.28 -8.10
N VAL A 9 -12.08 -14.86 -7.08
CA VAL A 9 -11.85 -14.54 -5.67
C VAL A 9 -11.24 -15.71 -4.95
N ALA A 10 -10.31 -15.40 -4.05
CA ALA A 10 -9.83 -16.32 -3.06
C ALA A 10 -10.23 -15.84 -1.65
N ALA A 11 -10.70 -16.73 -0.81
CA ALA A 11 -10.87 -16.52 0.63
C ALA A 11 -9.77 -17.27 1.38
N VAL A 12 -9.07 -16.57 2.26
CA VAL A 12 -7.93 -17.11 3.01
C VAL A 12 -8.28 -17.24 4.49
N TRP A 13 -8.07 -18.43 5.04
CA TRP A 13 -8.21 -18.68 6.46
C TRP A 13 -7.04 -19.54 6.97
N GLY A 14 -6.12 -18.91 7.68
CA GLY A 14 -4.87 -19.58 8.08
C GLY A 14 -4.03 -19.93 6.84
N GLN A 15 -3.82 -21.22 6.65
CA GLN A 15 -3.16 -21.76 5.46
C GLN A 15 -4.14 -22.21 4.37
N ASP A 16 -5.42 -22.33 4.70
CA ASP A 16 -6.44 -22.79 3.76
C ASP A 16 -6.93 -21.63 2.89
N VAL A 17 -6.93 -21.85 1.59
CA VAL A 17 -7.35 -20.89 0.60
C VAL A 17 -8.41 -21.49 -0.29
N LEU A 18 -9.59 -20.90 -0.27
CA LEU A 18 -10.70 -21.24 -1.14
C LEU A 18 -10.67 -20.33 -2.38
N PHE A 19 -10.40 -20.91 -3.53
CA PHE A 19 -10.55 -20.27 -4.83
C PHE A 19 -11.95 -20.57 -5.40
N ALA A 20 -12.55 -19.60 -6.08
CA ALA A 20 -13.85 -19.77 -6.71
C ALA A 20 -13.93 -19.08 -8.07
N LEU A 21 -14.64 -19.70 -9.00
CA LEU A 21 -14.90 -19.19 -10.34
C LEU A 21 -16.35 -19.45 -10.72
N ASN A 22 -17.02 -18.46 -11.29
CA ASN A 22 -18.31 -18.64 -11.96
C ASN A 22 -18.04 -18.92 -13.45
N SER A 23 -18.37 -20.12 -13.90
CA SER A 23 -18.13 -20.53 -15.29
C SER A 23 -19.12 -21.60 -15.72
N LYS A 24 -19.64 -21.47 -16.93
CA LYS A 24 -20.45 -22.52 -17.58
C LYS A 24 -19.61 -23.69 -18.08
N GLU A 25 -18.33 -23.44 -18.35
CA GLU A 25 -17.37 -24.42 -18.84
C GLU A 25 -16.54 -25.02 -17.70
N PRO A 26 -15.94 -26.20 -17.90
CA PRO A 26 -15.03 -26.78 -16.93
C PRO A 26 -13.91 -25.81 -16.53
N ALA A 27 -13.69 -25.70 -15.21
CA ALA A 27 -12.73 -24.79 -14.65
C ALA A 27 -11.49 -25.52 -14.12
N THR A 28 -10.32 -24.90 -14.33
CA THR A 28 -9.03 -25.33 -13.75
C THR A 28 -8.31 -24.14 -13.16
N ILE A 29 -7.36 -24.39 -12.27
CA ILE A 29 -6.53 -23.38 -11.62
C ILE A 29 -5.05 -23.79 -11.69
N SER A 30 -4.17 -22.82 -11.90
CA SER A 30 -2.72 -22.95 -11.70
C SER A 30 -2.30 -22.05 -10.56
N ILE A 31 -1.54 -22.57 -9.59
CA ILE A 31 -1.02 -21.80 -8.46
C ILE A 31 0.51 -21.81 -8.56
N ASP A 32 1.14 -20.65 -8.39
CA ASP A 32 2.59 -20.44 -8.45
C ASP A 32 3.23 -21.01 -9.75
N ARG A 33 2.49 -20.88 -10.88
CA ARG A 33 2.88 -21.39 -12.21
C ARG A 33 3.06 -22.93 -12.27
N GLN A 34 2.49 -23.66 -11.34
CA GLN A 34 2.44 -25.12 -11.38
C GLN A 34 1.44 -25.61 -12.44
N ALA A 35 1.39 -26.93 -12.64
CA ALA A 35 0.41 -27.55 -13.54
C ALA A 35 -1.03 -27.17 -13.15
N GLN A 36 -1.89 -27.03 -14.14
CA GLN A 36 -3.30 -26.79 -13.90
C GLN A 36 -3.95 -27.99 -13.19
N VAL A 37 -4.71 -27.72 -12.16
CA VAL A 37 -5.52 -28.70 -11.46
C VAL A 37 -7.01 -28.44 -11.69
N PRO A 38 -7.87 -29.47 -11.82
CA PRO A 38 -9.29 -29.29 -11.99
C PRO A 38 -9.94 -28.70 -10.74
N MET A 39 -10.88 -27.79 -10.92
CA MET A 39 -11.75 -27.30 -9.86
C MET A 39 -13.00 -28.18 -9.75
N THR A 40 -13.64 -28.19 -8.58
CA THR A 40 -14.85 -28.95 -8.30
C THR A 40 -16.08 -28.07 -8.55
N ARG A 41 -17.05 -28.57 -9.33
CA ARG A 41 -18.32 -27.85 -9.58
C ARG A 41 -19.25 -28.00 -8.37
N VAL A 42 -19.85 -26.90 -7.94
CA VAL A 42 -20.94 -26.93 -6.96
C VAL A 42 -22.20 -27.42 -7.66
N ALA A 43 -22.79 -28.51 -7.15
CA ALA A 43 -23.94 -29.17 -7.78
C ALA A 43 -25.11 -28.19 -8.04
N GLY A 44 -25.66 -28.23 -9.25
CA GLY A 44 -26.80 -27.39 -9.64
C GLY A 44 -26.47 -25.92 -9.90
N THR A 45 -25.20 -25.55 -9.98
CA THR A 45 -24.75 -24.17 -10.19
C THR A 45 -23.65 -24.07 -11.25
N ASP A 46 -23.32 -22.85 -11.65
CA ASP A 46 -22.14 -22.54 -12.50
C ASP A 46 -20.91 -22.15 -11.66
N TYR A 47 -20.91 -22.40 -10.34
CA TYR A 47 -19.77 -22.13 -9.48
C TYR A 47 -18.84 -23.33 -9.40
N TRP A 48 -17.55 -23.05 -9.49
CA TRP A 48 -16.44 -23.96 -9.33
C TRP A 48 -15.58 -23.51 -8.17
N TYR A 49 -15.00 -24.45 -7.42
CA TYR A 49 -14.11 -24.14 -6.31
C TYR A 49 -12.92 -25.10 -6.27
N CYS A 50 -11.83 -24.61 -5.66
CA CYS A 50 -10.66 -25.38 -5.28
C CYS A 50 -10.26 -24.94 -3.87
N LEU A 51 -10.01 -25.89 -2.99
CA LEU A 51 -9.49 -25.64 -1.64
C LEU A 51 -8.06 -26.15 -1.58
N GLU A 52 -7.12 -25.27 -1.26
CA GLU A 52 -5.69 -25.57 -1.19
C GLU A 52 -5.09 -25.08 0.12
N THR A 53 -4.08 -25.80 0.62
CA THR A 53 -3.29 -25.39 1.77
C THR A 53 -2.00 -24.75 1.28
N LEU A 54 -1.84 -23.43 1.49
CA LEU A 54 -0.72 -22.65 1.00
C LEU A 54 0.22 -22.23 2.13
N ARG A 55 1.48 -22.01 1.78
CA ARG A 55 2.49 -21.57 2.73
C ARG A 55 2.21 -20.13 3.20
N ILE A 56 2.31 -19.90 4.51
CA ILE A 56 2.24 -18.56 5.11
C ILE A 56 3.57 -17.79 4.95
N GLY A 57 3.52 -16.47 5.11
CA GLY A 57 4.69 -15.59 5.03
C GLY A 57 5.21 -15.36 3.60
N THR A 58 4.37 -15.61 2.60
CA THR A 58 4.65 -15.34 1.19
C THR A 58 3.36 -15.03 0.44
N THR A 59 3.46 -14.57 -0.79
CA THR A 59 2.32 -14.42 -1.70
C THR A 59 2.29 -15.57 -2.68
N HIS A 60 1.10 -15.96 -3.13
CA HIS A 60 0.87 -16.99 -4.12
C HIS A 60 0.13 -16.41 -5.31
N ARG A 61 0.71 -16.53 -6.49
CA ARG A 61 0.03 -16.15 -7.74
C ARG A 61 -0.84 -17.30 -8.21
N PHE A 62 -2.06 -17.00 -8.63
CA PHE A 62 -2.92 -17.97 -9.25
C PHE A 62 -3.47 -17.47 -10.58
N THR A 63 -3.75 -18.41 -11.49
CA THR A 63 -4.44 -18.16 -12.75
C THR A 63 -5.60 -19.11 -12.88
N LEU A 64 -6.77 -18.59 -13.17
CA LEU A 64 -7.99 -19.35 -13.38
C LEU A 64 -8.25 -19.54 -14.89
N TYR A 65 -8.77 -20.71 -15.23
CA TYR A 65 -9.08 -21.07 -16.61
C TYR A 65 -10.52 -21.55 -16.70
N SER A 66 -11.21 -21.20 -17.78
CA SER A 66 -12.57 -21.64 -18.14
C SER A 66 -12.54 -22.22 -19.53
N GLY A 67 -12.95 -23.49 -19.71
CA GLY A 67 -12.85 -24.15 -20.99
C GLY A 67 -11.45 -24.14 -21.60
N GLY A 68 -10.42 -24.19 -20.77
CA GLY A 68 -9.00 -24.15 -21.18
C GLY A 68 -8.46 -22.75 -21.52
N ARG A 69 -9.26 -21.69 -21.41
CA ARG A 69 -8.85 -20.30 -21.66
C ARG A 69 -8.52 -19.61 -20.35
N ASP A 70 -7.44 -18.83 -20.31
CA ASP A 70 -7.13 -17.92 -19.22
C ASP A 70 -8.25 -16.89 -19.04
N VAL A 71 -8.82 -16.83 -17.85
CA VAL A 71 -9.89 -15.88 -17.49
C VAL A 71 -9.49 -14.92 -16.40
N GLY A 72 -8.22 -14.95 -16.00
CA GLY A 72 -7.62 -13.97 -15.10
C GLY A 72 -6.65 -14.57 -14.10
N ALA A 73 -5.67 -13.75 -13.76
CA ALA A 73 -4.66 -14.05 -12.75
C ALA A 73 -4.73 -13.01 -11.62
N ASN A 74 -4.39 -13.45 -10.39
CA ASN A 74 -4.28 -12.57 -9.24
C ASN A 74 -3.28 -13.17 -8.25
N ALA A 75 -3.12 -12.54 -7.08
CA ALA A 75 -2.32 -13.06 -6.00
C ALA A 75 -3.12 -13.10 -4.69
N VAL A 76 -2.78 -14.05 -3.83
CA VAL A 76 -3.30 -14.16 -2.47
C VAL A 76 -2.17 -14.06 -1.45
N ALA A 77 -2.47 -13.50 -0.30
CA ALA A 77 -1.56 -13.40 0.83
C ALA A 77 -1.59 -14.68 1.66
N GLY A 78 -0.43 -15.28 1.89
CA GLY A 78 -0.26 -16.28 2.95
C GLY A 78 -0.07 -15.59 4.30
N TYR A 79 -1.15 -15.17 4.93
CA TYR A 79 -1.12 -14.39 6.16
C TYR A 79 -0.42 -15.10 7.30
N THR A 80 0.41 -14.38 8.06
CA THR A 80 1.03 -14.86 9.30
C THR A 80 0.04 -14.83 10.46
N PRO A 81 0.32 -15.51 11.57
CA PRO A 81 -0.56 -15.51 12.75
C PRO A 81 -0.91 -14.11 13.28
N ASP A 82 -0.02 -13.12 13.12
CA ASP A 82 -0.26 -11.75 13.56
C ASP A 82 -1.36 -11.02 12.78
N SER A 83 -1.79 -11.57 11.64
CA SER A 83 -2.92 -11.07 10.85
C SER A 83 -4.28 -11.66 11.27
N TYR A 84 -4.32 -12.47 12.31
CA TYR A 84 -5.55 -13.08 12.86
C TYR A 84 -5.81 -12.60 14.27
N PRO A 85 -7.11 -12.53 14.70
CA PRO A 85 -7.45 -12.08 16.04
C PRO A 85 -6.77 -12.89 17.14
N ILE A 86 -6.14 -12.22 18.09
CA ILE A 86 -5.65 -12.78 19.36
C ILE A 86 -6.71 -12.46 20.42
N ALA A 87 -7.15 -13.45 21.18
CA ALA A 87 -8.24 -13.28 22.15
C ALA A 87 -7.88 -12.26 23.25
N GLU A 88 -6.62 -12.22 23.65
CA GLU A 88 -6.08 -11.36 24.71
C GLU A 88 -5.81 -9.92 24.22
N ALA A 89 -5.77 -9.68 22.92
CA ALA A 89 -5.51 -8.33 22.38
C ALA A 89 -6.75 -7.45 22.54
N THR A 90 -6.60 -6.35 23.26
CA THR A 90 -7.67 -5.36 23.40
C THR A 90 -7.90 -4.64 22.07
N ARG A 91 -9.14 -4.61 21.62
CA ARG A 91 -9.52 -3.98 20.35
C ARG A 91 -9.50 -2.47 20.47
N GLY A 92 -9.01 -1.82 19.41
CA GLY A 92 -9.17 -0.39 19.22
C GLY A 92 -10.59 0.01 18.85
N THR A 93 -10.79 1.31 18.66
CA THR A 93 -12.09 1.90 18.32
C THR A 93 -12.04 2.58 16.95
N LEU A 94 -12.97 2.21 16.08
CA LEU A 94 -13.18 2.86 14.80
C LEU A 94 -14.28 3.93 14.91
N SER A 95 -13.99 5.14 14.46
CA SER A 95 -14.99 6.21 14.43
C SER A 95 -16.03 5.98 13.33
N GLU A 96 -17.13 6.69 13.42
CA GLU A 96 -18.03 6.91 12.28
C GLU A 96 -17.28 7.62 11.14
N LYS A 97 -17.83 7.47 9.94
CA LYS A 97 -17.35 8.16 8.74
C LYS A 97 -17.50 9.67 8.91
N ARG A 98 -16.47 10.41 8.55
CA ARG A 98 -16.45 11.87 8.50
C ARG A 98 -16.05 12.33 7.12
N THR A 99 -16.44 13.54 6.74
CA THR A 99 -16.11 14.14 5.44
C THR A 99 -15.46 15.50 5.66
N VAL A 100 -14.41 15.77 4.90
CA VAL A 100 -13.77 17.09 4.83
C VAL A 100 -13.91 17.64 3.42
N THR A 101 -14.17 18.96 3.32
CA THR A 101 -14.19 19.69 2.04
C THR A 101 -12.89 20.48 1.94
N SER A 102 -12.12 20.24 0.89
CA SER A 102 -10.80 20.82 0.71
C SER A 102 -10.85 22.10 -0.12
N GLN A 103 -10.35 23.19 0.43
CA GLN A 103 -10.08 24.42 -0.32
C GLN A 103 -8.77 24.29 -1.12
N VAL A 104 -7.78 23.57 -0.58
CA VAL A 104 -6.51 23.26 -1.26
C VAL A 104 -6.76 22.56 -2.60
N TYR A 105 -7.81 21.73 -2.69
CA TYR A 105 -8.20 21.01 -3.90
C TYR A 105 -9.54 21.47 -4.49
N GLY A 106 -9.83 22.78 -4.41
CA GLY A 106 -10.94 23.41 -5.13
C GLY A 106 -12.32 22.88 -4.79
N GLY A 107 -12.57 22.55 -3.53
CA GLY A 107 -13.86 22.05 -3.05
C GLY A 107 -14.00 20.52 -3.10
N ALA A 108 -12.93 19.77 -3.37
CA ALA A 108 -12.97 18.31 -3.33
C ALA A 108 -13.40 17.82 -1.93
N GLN A 109 -14.24 16.78 -1.90
CA GLN A 109 -14.69 16.14 -0.66
C GLN A 109 -14.00 14.80 -0.47
N ALA A 110 -13.48 14.57 0.74
CA ALA A 110 -12.83 13.31 1.09
C ALA A 110 -13.42 12.74 2.39
N ASP A 111 -13.76 11.46 2.35
CA ASP A 111 -14.20 10.73 3.52
C ASP A 111 -12.98 10.22 4.31
N TYR A 112 -13.09 10.23 5.65
CA TYR A 112 -12.08 9.67 6.52
C TYR A 112 -12.69 9.03 7.77
N TRP A 113 -11.90 8.15 8.37
CA TRP A 113 -12.18 7.47 9.64
C TRP A 113 -10.96 7.56 10.54
N ILE A 114 -11.20 7.46 11.83
CA ILE A 114 -10.15 7.43 12.85
C ILE A 114 -10.23 6.07 13.52
N TYR A 115 -9.18 5.26 13.42
CA TYR A 115 -9.01 4.07 14.22
C TYR A 115 -7.99 4.33 15.31
N ALA A 116 -8.38 4.21 16.57
CA ALA A 116 -7.49 4.39 17.71
C ALA A 116 -7.27 3.05 18.40
N ASN A 117 -6.01 2.60 18.49
CA ASN A 117 -5.69 1.43 19.29
C ASN A 117 -6.07 1.66 20.76
N ALA A 118 -6.36 0.58 21.47
CA ALA A 118 -6.52 0.65 22.92
C ALA A 118 -5.22 1.10 23.59
N GLY A 119 -5.35 1.95 24.62
CA GLY A 119 -4.20 2.42 25.40
C GLY A 119 -3.40 3.58 24.80
N ILE A 120 -3.96 4.33 23.84
CA ILE A 120 -3.32 5.56 23.35
C ILE A 120 -3.12 6.57 24.49
N ASP A 121 -2.03 7.34 24.42
CA ASP A 121 -1.73 8.39 25.38
C ASP A 121 -2.56 9.64 25.07
N THR A 122 -3.57 9.87 25.89
CA THR A 122 -4.47 11.05 25.76
C THR A 122 -3.92 12.31 26.40
N VAL A 123 -2.87 12.20 27.21
CA VAL A 123 -2.24 13.33 27.92
C VAL A 123 -1.15 13.97 27.06
N ARG A 124 -0.16 13.18 26.63
CA ARG A 124 0.92 13.67 25.76
C ARG A 124 0.52 13.73 24.29
N GLY A 125 -0.47 12.96 23.90
CA GLY A 125 -0.93 12.75 22.54
C GLY A 125 -0.44 11.44 21.95
N ALA A 126 -1.24 10.85 21.07
CA ALA A 126 -0.93 9.58 20.41
C ALA A 126 -0.05 9.78 19.16
N PRO A 127 0.85 8.84 18.88
CA PRO A 127 1.47 8.73 17.55
C PRO A 127 0.42 8.61 16.46
N LEU A 128 0.78 9.02 15.25
CA LEU A 128 -0.13 9.05 14.09
C LEU A 128 0.42 8.23 12.94
N MET A 129 -0.44 7.44 12.30
CA MET A 129 -0.20 6.85 10.99
C MET A 129 -1.31 7.23 10.03
N VAL A 130 -0.98 7.93 8.93
CA VAL A 130 -1.96 8.32 7.89
C VAL A 130 -1.96 7.25 6.81
N TRP A 131 -3.15 6.71 6.51
CA TRP A 131 -3.33 5.65 5.50
C TRP A 131 -4.08 6.21 4.29
N GLN A 132 -3.39 6.30 3.16
CA GLN A 132 -3.96 6.64 1.88
C GLN A 132 -4.84 5.49 1.37
N ASP A 133 -5.91 5.80 0.65
CA ASP A 133 -6.97 4.85 0.29
C ASP A 133 -7.58 4.17 1.53
N GLY A 134 -7.71 4.90 2.62
CA GLY A 134 -8.12 4.41 3.94
C GLY A 134 -9.47 3.72 3.98
N GLN A 135 -10.35 3.96 3.00
CA GLN A 135 -11.61 3.22 2.84
C GLN A 135 -11.40 1.71 2.64
N ASN A 136 -10.19 1.29 2.25
CA ASN A 136 -9.83 -0.12 2.12
C ASN A 136 -9.45 -0.77 3.45
N CYS A 137 -9.28 0.02 4.50
CA CYS A 137 -8.98 -0.42 5.87
C CYS A 137 -10.19 -0.36 6.80
N VAL A 138 -11.42 -0.30 6.25
CA VAL A 138 -12.67 -0.16 7.01
C VAL A 138 -13.60 -1.34 6.75
N GLY A 139 -14.17 -1.90 7.84
CA GLY A 139 -15.20 -2.94 7.79
C GLY A 139 -14.74 -4.19 7.05
N ALA A 140 -15.61 -4.74 6.19
CA ALA A 140 -15.31 -5.95 5.43
C ALA A 140 -14.13 -5.80 4.46
N ARG A 141 -13.84 -4.57 4.00
CA ARG A 141 -12.69 -4.31 3.12
C ARG A 141 -11.36 -4.51 3.83
N ASP A 142 -11.26 -4.12 5.10
CA ASP A 142 -10.05 -4.36 5.90
C ASP A 142 -9.74 -5.86 6.02
N LEU A 143 -10.76 -6.70 6.19
CA LEU A 143 -10.58 -8.14 6.35
C LEU A 143 -10.01 -8.86 5.10
N ILE A 144 -10.32 -8.34 3.92
CA ILE A 144 -9.85 -8.92 2.64
C ILE A 144 -8.62 -8.24 2.08
N ASN A 145 -8.24 -7.09 2.65
CA ASN A 145 -7.03 -6.33 2.29
C ASN A 145 -5.99 -6.44 3.41
N PHE A 146 -5.77 -5.34 4.10
CA PHE A 146 -4.66 -5.20 5.05
C PHE A 146 -4.86 -5.89 6.39
N ARG A 147 -6.08 -6.13 6.82
CA ARG A 147 -6.40 -6.55 8.20
C ARG A 147 -5.80 -5.59 9.23
N LEU A 148 -5.72 -4.31 8.88
CA LEU A 148 -5.00 -3.27 9.60
C LEU A 148 -5.37 -3.21 11.06
N GLN A 149 -6.67 -3.19 11.35
CA GLN A 149 -7.17 -3.08 12.72
C GLN A 149 -6.72 -4.27 13.57
N THR A 150 -6.87 -5.48 13.04
CA THR A 150 -6.43 -6.71 13.72
C THR A 150 -4.91 -6.74 13.91
N VAL A 151 -4.16 -6.43 12.86
CA VAL A 151 -2.69 -6.43 12.90
C VAL A 151 -2.18 -5.45 13.93
N THR A 152 -2.67 -4.21 13.92
CA THR A 152 -2.17 -3.18 14.83
C THR A 152 -2.54 -3.44 16.28
N ASP A 153 -3.74 -3.96 16.57
CA ASP A 153 -4.11 -4.39 17.92
C ASP A 153 -3.19 -5.50 18.44
N ASN A 154 -2.92 -6.51 17.60
CA ASN A 154 -2.01 -7.60 17.94
C ASN A 154 -0.58 -7.11 18.20
N LEU A 155 -0.08 -6.19 17.37
CA LEU A 155 1.26 -5.65 17.52
C LEU A 155 1.39 -4.75 18.75
N VAL A 156 0.36 -3.98 19.09
CA VAL A 156 0.27 -3.21 20.34
C VAL A 156 0.27 -4.15 21.56
N HIS A 157 -0.58 -5.19 21.53
CA HIS A 157 -0.60 -6.21 22.58
C HIS A 157 0.76 -6.86 22.80
N LYS A 158 1.48 -7.17 21.70
CA LYS A 158 2.84 -7.72 21.73
C LYS A 158 3.95 -6.68 21.99
N LYS A 159 3.60 -5.41 22.20
CA LYS A 159 4.54 -4.29 22.40
C LYS A 159 5.57 -4.14 21.26
N ARG A 160 5.16 -4.49 20.04
CA ARG A 160 6.01 -4.33 18.85
C ARG A 160 5.86 -2.96 18.19
N ILE A 161 4.72 -2.30 18.40
CA ILE A 161 4.46 -0.91 18.03
C ILE A 161 3.80 -0.17 19.20
N PRO A 162 3.89 1.16 19.28
CA PRO A 162 3.14 1.92 20.26
C PRO A 162 1.63 1.90 19.96
N PRO A 163 0.76 2.06 20.98
CA PRO A 163 -0.62 2.43 20.72
C PRO A 163 -0.70 3.75 19.96
N MET A 164 -1.41 3.77 18.83
CA MET A 164 -1.43 4.94 17.94
C MET A 164 -2.81 5.20 17.35
N VAL A 165 -2.93 6.35 16.73
CA VAL A 165 -4.07 6.74 15.91
C VAL A 165 -3.76 6.46 14.44
N HIS A 166 -4.68 5.77 13.76
CA HIS A 166 -4.65 5.56 12.33
C HIS A 166 -5.71 6.46 11.69
N LEU A 167 -5.28 7.46 10.94
CA LEU A 167 -6.15 8.25 10.08
C LEU A 167 -6.33 7.52 8.75
N LEU A 168 -7.52 6.99 8.53
CA LEU A 168 -7.89 6.26 7.30
C LEU A 168 -8.59 7.24 6.37
N ILE A 169 -7.89 7.75 5.36
CA ILE A 169 -8.43 8.80 4.49
C ILE A 169 -8.59 8.30 3.05
N ALA A 170 -9.80 8.48 2.52
CA ALA A 170 -10.09 8.23 1.11
C ALA A 170 -9.57 9.38 0.23
N PRO A 171 -9.28 9.15 -1.05
CA PRO A 171 -9.02 10.25 -1.98
C PRO A 171 -10.25 11.14 -2.12
N GLY A 172 -10.02 12.39 -2.45
CA GLY A 172 -11.09 13.35 -2.70
C GLY A 172 -11.89 13.01 -3.95
N THR A 173 -13.12 13.49 -3.97
CA THR A 173 -14.01 13.46 -5.14
C THR A 173 -14.51 14.86 -5.46
N GLY A 174 -14.80 15.14 -6.73
CA GLY A 174 -15.15 16.51 -7.18
C GLY A 174 -13.94 17.45 -7.15
N GLY A 175 -14.15 18.72 -6.92
CA GLY A 175 -13.10 19.73 -6.86
C GLY A 175 -12.50 20.08 -8.22
N GLU A 176 -11.17 20.20 -8.28
CA GLU A 176 -10.48 20.55 -9.50
C GLU A 176 -10.73 19.53 -10.63
N LYS A 177 -10.87 20.06 -11.84
CA LYS A 177 -11.00 19.26 -13.05
C LYS A 177 -9.77 19.45 -13.92
N ARG A 178 -9.31 18.40 -14.55
CA ARG A 178 -8.31 18.44 -15.61
C ARG A 178 -8.71 17.53 -16.76
N PRO A 179 -8.17 17.71 -17.96
CA PRO A 179 -8.33 16.75 -19.03
C PRO A 179 -7.84 15.35 -18.61
N LEU A 180 -8.50 14.32 -19.11
CA LEU A 180 -8.02 12.95 -18.97
C LEU A 180 -6.72 12.79 -19.77
N ARG A 181 -5.75 12.07 -19.20
CA ARG A 181 -4.40 11.96 -19.77
C ARG A 181 -4.20 10.69 -20.57
N PHE A 182 -4.93 9.65 -20.24
CA PHE A 182 -4.79 8.34 -20.89
C PHE A 182 -6.14 7.64 -20.99
N ALA A 183 -6.25 6.72 -21.93
CA ALA A 183 -7.46 5.91 -22.11
C ALA A 183 -7.73 5.05 -20.87
N GLY A 184 -8.97 5.06 -20.39
CA GLY A 184 -9.37 4.35 -19.17
C GLY A 184 -9.18 5.16 -17.87
N GLU A 185 -8.56 6.34 -17.93
CA GLU A 185 -8.73 7.32 -16.85
C GLU A 185 -10.15 7.88 -16.90
N ASP A 186 -10.80 8.05 -15.76
CA ASP A 186 -12.10 8.69 -15.64
C ASP A 186 -12.09 9.81 -14.61
N GLN A 187 -13.08 10.68 -14.62
CA GLN A 187 -13.14 11.83 -13.72
C GLN A 187 -13.22 11.43 -12.24
N SER A 188 -13.67 10.23 -11.91
CA SER A 188 -13.71 9.75 -10.52
C SER A 188 -12.31 9.48 -9.97
N ASN A 189 -11.34 9.14 -10.82
CA ASN A 189 -9.96 8.85 -10.44
C ASN A 189 -9.04 10.07 -10.55
N VAL A 190 -9.46 11.15 -11.22
CA VAL A 190 -8.64 12.34 -11.44
C VAL A 190 -8.16 12.94 -10.12
N MET A 191 -9.04 13.09 -9.14
CA MET A 191 -8.67 13.70 -7.86
C MET A 191 -7.67 12.83 -7.09
N ARG A 192 -7.85 11.50 -7.09
CA ARG A 192 -6.88 10.58 -6.49
C ARG A 192 -5.50 10.74 -7.11
N SER A 193 -5.40 10.79 -8.42
CA SER A 193 -4.14 10.97 -9.12
C SER A 193 -3.52 12.36 -8.86
N LEU A 194 -4.33 13.43 -8.85
CA LEU A 194 -3.86 14.76 -8.49
C LEU A 194 -3.33 14.85 -7.05
N GLN A 195 -3.99 14.18 -6.11
CA GLN A 195 -3.59 14.19 -4.72
C GLN A 195 -2.36 13.33 -4.45
N TYR A 196 -2.28 12.15 -5.07
CA TYR A 196 -1.32 11.14 -4.69
C TYR A 196 -0.12 11.05 -5.61
N ASP A 197 -0.29 11.16 -6.94
CA ASP A 197 0.80 10.96 -7.89
C ASP A 197 1.59 12.25 -8.17
N THR A 198 1.09 13.40 -7.74
CA THR A 198 1.80 14.66 -7.89
C THR A 198 2.89 14.78 -6.82
N PHE A 199 4.16 14.81 -7.25
CA PHE A 199 5.29 14.99 -6.36
C PHE A 199 5.43 16.47 -5.95
N SER A 200 4.68 16.88 -4.95
CA SER A 200 4.63 18.27 -4.46
C SER A 200 4.30 18.32 -2.95
N ASP A 201 4.36 19.52 -2.37
CA ASP A 201 3.99 19.79 -0.98
C ASP A 201 2.47 19.86 -0.74
N ARG A 202 1.69 19.88 -1.82
CA ARG A 202 0.27 20.24 -1.79
C ARG A 202 -0.57 19.31 -0.90
N TYR A 203 -0.34 18.01 -0.98
CA TYR A 203 -1.08 17.05 -0.16
C TYR A 203 -0.75 17.17 1.33
N GLY A 204 0.50 17.49 1.66
CA GLY A 204 0.88 17.75 3.05
C GLY A 204 0.24 19.01 3.60
N ARG A 205 0.12 20.08 2.79
CA ARG A 205 -0.64 21.27 3.19
C ARG A 205 -2.11 20.95 3.44
N TYR A 206 -2.75 20.18 2.55
CA TYR A 206 -4.12 19.70 2.73
C TYR A 206 -4.30 18.97 4.06
N LEU A 207 -3.44 18.02 4.37
CA LEU A 207 -3.50 17.30 5.64
C LEU A 207 -3.34 18.26 6.83
N ARG A 208 -2.30 19.10 6.81
CA ARG A 208 -1.97 20.02 7.91
C ARG A 208 -3.07 21.07 8.17
N GLU A 209 -3.59 21.64 7.10
CA GLU A 209 -4.46 22.82 7.19
C GLU A 209 -5.94 22.44 7.31
N GLU A 210 -6.35 21.31 6.76
CA GLU A 210 -7.77 20.98 6.63
C GLU A 210 -8.18 19.67 7.32
N VAL A 211 -7.34 18.64 7.33
CA VAL A 211 -7.72 17.33 7.86
C VAL A 211 -7.33 17.18 9.32
N LEU A 212 -6.04 17.33 9.65
CA LEU A 212 -5.52 17.10 11.00
C LEU A 212 -6.19 17.97 12.07
N PRO A 213 -6.50 19.27 11.83
CA PRO A 213 -7.25 20.05 12.80
C PRO A 213 -8.63 19.49 13.15
N ASN A 214 -9.28 18.80 12.19
CA ASN A 214 -10.55 18.13 12.45
C ASN A 214 -10.37 16.81 13.23
N VAL A 215 -9.29 16.07 12.98
CA VAL A 215 -8.95 14.88 13.77
C VAL A 215 -8.64 15.26 15.22
N GLU A 216 -7.89 16.33 15.43
CA GLU A 216 -7.44 16.81 16.75
C GLU A 216 -8.58 17.34 17.64
N LYS A 217 -9.73 17.67 17.07
CA LYS A 217 -10.96 17.92 17.84
C LYS A 217 -11.46 16.68 18.59
N THR A 218 -11.02 15.51 18.22
CA THR A 218 -11.51 14.22 18.73
C THR A 218 -10.46 13.50 19.57
N VAL A 219 -9.20 13.58 19.16
CA VAL A 219 -8.09 12.86 19.79
C VAL A 219 -6.84 13.71 19.73
N LYS A 220 -6.13 13.79 20.85
CA LYS A 220 -4.85 14.51 20.91
C LYS A 220 -3.75 13.73 20.22
N LEU A 221 -3.07 14.37 19.26
CA LEU A 221 -1.96 13.80 18.51
C LEU A 221 -0.60 14.38 18.94
N ARG A 222 0.45 13.58 18.85
CA ARG A 222 1.82 14.07 18.90
C ARG A 222 2.08 15.01 17.73
N GLN A 223 2.82 16.09 17.97
CA GLN A 223 3.11 17.11 16.95
C GLN A 223 4.47 16.94 16.29
N ASP A 224 5.35 16.13 16.88
CA ASP A 224 6.68 15.86 16.38
C ASP A 224 6.66 14.84 15.21
N SER A 225 7.56 15.02 14.25
CA SER A 225 7.67 14.12 13.08
C SER A 225 8.11 12.72 13.48
N TYR A 226 8.85 12.57 14.57
CA TYR A 226 9.29 11.28 15.10
C TYR A 226 8.10 10.36 15.43
N SER A 227 6.98 10.92 15.80
CA SER A 227 5.76 10.20 16.17
C SER A 227 4.73 10.12 15.01
N ARG A 228 5.10 10.49 13.78
CA ARG A 228 4.16 10.50 12.66
C ARG A 228 4.68 9.76 11.44
N GLY A 229 3.82 8.96 10.85
CA GLY A 229 4.10 8.22 9.63
C GLY A 229 2.95 8.27 8.63
N ALA A 230 3.25 7.87 7.41
CA ALA A 230 2.28 7.75 6.33
C ALA A 230 2.44 6.42 5.61
N ALA A 231 1.32 5.85 5.16
CA ALA A 231 1.26 4.55 4.51
C ALA A 231 0.34 4.55 3.31
N GLY A 232 0.67 3.77 2.29
CA GLY A 232 -0.20 3.55 1.16
C GLY A 232 0.34 2.56 0.15
N GLN A 233 -0.52 2.21 -0.79
CA GLN A 233 -0.21 1.34 -1.92
C GLN A 233 -0.29 2.12 -3.23
N SER A 234 0.51 1.71 -4.22
CA SER A 234 0.46 2.29 -5.55
C SER A 234 0.62 3.81 -5.49
N SER A 235 -0.33 4.57 -5.99
CA SER A 235 -0.37 6.04 -5.83
C SER A 235 -0.32 6.47 -4.36
N GLY A 236 -0.94 5.71 -3.44
CA GLY A 236 -0.82 5.98 -2.00
C GLY A 236 0.61 5.81 -1.47
N GLY A 237 1.40 4.94 -2.08
CA GLY A 237 2.82 4.74 -1.72
C GLY A 237 3.69 5.95 -2.06
N ILE A 238 3.57 6.50 -3.27
CA ILE A 238 4.27 7.74 -3.64
C ILE A 238 3.76 8.93 -2.82
N CYS A 239 2.45 9.01 -2.55
CA CYS A 239 1.87 10.06 -1.70
C CYS A 239 2.50 10.04 -0.30
N SER A 240 2.63 8.85 0.31
CA SER A 240 3.25 8.69 1.63
C SER A 240 4.72 9.10 1.66
N PHE A 241 5.45 8.80 0.60
CA PHE A 241 6.84 9.25 0.44
C PHE A 241 6.90 10.78 0.30
N SER A 242 6.04 11.35 -0.55
CA SER A 242 5.97 12.79 -0.79
C SER A 242 5.66 13.58 0.48
N LEU A 243 4.79 13.06 1.36
CA LEU A 243 4.51 13.67 2.65
C LEU A 243 5.78 13.84 3.49
N ALA A 244 6.55 12.79 3.70
CA ALA A 244 7.78 12.87 4.48
C ALA A 244 8.90 13.64 3.76
N TRP A 245 8.87 13.66 2.42
CA TRP A 245 9.86 14.40 1.64
C TRP A 245 9.68 15.91 1.73
N PHE A 246 8.45 16.40 1.59
CA PHE A 246 8.14 17.83 1.57
C PHE A 246 7.84 18.39 2.96
N HIS A 247 7.42 17.54 3.90
CA HIS A 247 7.08 17.92 5.28
C HIS A 247 7.84 17.07 6.31
N PRO A 248 9.20 17.08 6.26
CA PRO A 248 10.02 16.28 7.19
C PRO A 248 9.88 16.73 8.65
N GLU A 249 9.38 17.94 8.89
CA GLU A 249 9.02 18.45 10.22
C GLU A 249 7.75 17.82 10.79
N GLN A 250 6.93 17.17 9.94
CA GLN A 250 5.66 16.56 10.32
C GLN A 250 5.65 15.03 10.21
N PHE A 251 6.39 14.47 9.25
CA PHE A 251 6.39 13.03 8.96
C PHE A 251 7.81 12.53 8.79
N SER A 252 8.14 11.42 9.45
CA SER A 252 9.45 10.80 9.32
C SER A 252 9.41 9.30 9.02
N ARG A 253 8.22 8.67 9.04
CA ARG A 253 8.06 7.25 8.74
C ARG A 253 7.21 7.06 7.49
N VAL A 254 7.72 6.27 6.57
CA VAL A 254 7.07 5.97 5.28
C VAL A 254 6.87 4.48 5.12
N HIS A 255 5.65 4.07 4.81
CA HIS A 255 5.30 2.72 4.43
C HIS A 255 4.73 2.74 3.01
N SER A 256 5.49 2.23 2.04
CA SER A 256 5.12 2.22 0.63
C SER A 256 5.12 0.80 0.09
N THR A 257 3.99 0.33 -0.40
CA THR A 257 3.89 -0.97 -1.06
C THR A 257 3.46 -0.79 -2.51
N ILE A 258 4.12 -1.49 -3.44
CA ILE A 258 3.89 -1.37 -4.89
C ILE A 258 3.80 0.10 -5.33
N GLY A 259 4.70 0.95 -4.81
CA GLY A 259 4.62 2.40 -4.95
C GLY A 259 4.73 2.87 -6.40
N SER A 260 3.85 3.79 -6.80
CA SER A 260 3.83 4.35 -8.16
C SER A 260 4.92 5.42 -8.35
N PHE A 261 6.19 5.04 -8.12
CA PHE A 261 7.33 5.92 -8.41
C PHE A 261 7.58 6.05 -9.92
N THR A 262 6.53 6.26 -10.66
CA THR A 262 6.42 6.22 -12.12
C THR A 262 5.99 7.57 -12.68
N GLY A 263 5.82 7.66 -14.00
CA GLY A 263 5.46 8.89 -14.69
C GLY A 263 3.96 9.24 -14.73
N LEU A 264 3.13 8.74 -13.82
CA LEU A 264 1.67 8.92 -13.89
C LEU A 264 1.21 10.38 -14.00
N GLN A 265 1.94 11.32 -13.41
CA GLN A 265 1.65 12.77 -13.49
C GLN A 265 2.65 13.54 -14.35
N TRP A 266 3.45 12.83 -15.15
CA TRP A 266 4.41 13.48 -16.01
C TRP A 266 3.73 14.24 -17.15
N LEU A 267 4.05 15.52 -17.26
CA LEU A 267 3.63 16.42 -18.33
C LEU A 267 4.86 17.19 -18.83
N PRO A 268 5.51 16.73 -19.89
CA PRO A 268 6.74 17.35 -20.38
C PRO A 268 6.54 18.80 -20.81
N ASP A 269 5.42 19.11 -21.45
CA ASP A 269 5.11 20.45 -21.96
C ASP A 269 4.77 21.45 -20.85
N GLU A 270 4.34 20.96 -19.68
CA GLU A 270 4.01 21.78 -18.52
C GLU A 270 5.09 21.75 -17.45
N HIS A 271 6.21 21.10 -17.70
CA HIS A 271 7.29 20.88 -16.72
C HIS A 271 6.81 20.24 -15.41
N VAL A 272 5.79 19.40 -15.48
CA VAL A 272 5.29 18.62 -14.35
C VAL A 272 6.01 17.29 -14.30
N ASP A 273 6.73 17.06 -13.21
CA ASP A 273 7.45 15.82 -12.98
C ASP A 273 6.53 14.76 -12.39
N GLY A 274 6.63 13.53 -12.91
CA GLY A 274 6.03 12.36 -12.30
C GLY A 274 6.91 11.77 -11.20
N GLY A 275 6.44 10.71 -10.56
CA GLY A 275 7.15 10.04 -9.47
C GLY A 275 8.52 9.47 -9.85
N TYR A 276 8.78 9.23 -11.13
CA TYR A 276 10.08 8.70 -11.60
C TYR A 276 11.26 9.64 -11.29
N ILE A 277 11.03 10.94 -11.09
CA ILE A 277 12.09 11.90 -10.74
C ILE A 277 12.61 11.68 -9.30
N ILE A 278 11.84 11.01 -8.43
CA ILE A 278 12.13 10.88 -7.01
C ILE A 278 13.50 10.24 -6.77
N SER A 279 13.85 9.21 -7.52
CA SER A 279 15.18 8.58 -7.42
C SER A 279 16.33 9.57 -7.65
N ASN A 280 16.16 10.50 -8.59
CA ASN A 280 17.15 11.55 -8.87
C ASN A 280 17.15 12.61 -7.76
N ARG A 281 15.98 12.99 -7.25
CA ARG A 281 15.84 13.93 -6.14
C ARG A 281 16.51 13.38 -4.87
N VAL A 282 16.30 12.09 -4.58
CA VAL A 282 16.96 11.42 -3.44
C VAL A 282 18.48 11.46 -3.58
N ARG A 283 19.03 11.26 -4.78
CA ARG A 283 20.49 11.31 -5.02
C ARG A 283 21.07 12.72 -4.89
N ARG A 284 20.35 13.72 -5.35
CA ARG A 284 20.86 15.09 -5.52
C ARG A 284 20.58 16.00 -4.33
N ASP A 285 19.37 15.92 -3.79
CA ASP A 285 18.89 16.87 -2.79
C ASP A 285 19.44 16.54 -1.40
N ALA A 286 19.28 17.47 -0.46
CA ALA A 286 19.65 17.24 0.93
C ALA A 286 18.89 16.05 1.51
N LYS A 287 19.60 15.17 2.25
CA LYS A 287 19.01 14.01 2.89
C LYS A 287 17.91 14.45 3.87
N ARG A 288 16.75 13.80 3.80
CA ARG A 288 15.67 13.96 4.78
C ARG A 288 15.83 12.93 5.88
N ASN A 289 15.42 13.25 7.09
CA ASN A 289 15.42 12.31 8.20
C ASN A 289 14.18 11.41 8.12
N MET A 290 14.30 10.29 7.40
CA MET A 290 13.19 9.37 7.15
C MET A 290 13.60 7.93 7.35
N ARG A 291 12.68 7.13 7.92
CA ARG A 291 12.71 5.67 7.96
C ARG A 291 11.66 5.14 7.00
N ILE A 292 12.05 4.26 6.09
CA ILE A 292 11.24 3.92 4.93
C ILE A 292 11.14 2.40 4.77
N TRP A 293 9.92 1.85 4.88
CA TRP A 293 9.63 0.51 4.39
C TRP A 293 9.10 0.59 2.96
N MET A 294 9.70 -0.21 2.08
CA MET A 294 9.24 -0.37 0.70
C MET A 294 9.06 -1.85 0.39
N SER A 295 8.01 -2.18 -0.35
CA SER A 295 7.87 -3.50 -0.97
C SER A 295 7.31 -3.42 -2.38
N ASP A 296 7.77 -4.33 -3.24
CA ASP A 296 7.31 -4.50 -4.61
C ASP A 296 7.65 -5.92 -5.09
N GLY A 297 7.31 -6.27 -6.32
CA GLY A 297 7.61 -7.59 -6.85
C GLY A 297 7.69 -7.67 -8.36
N MET A 298 8.27 -8.78 -8.80
CA MET A 298 8.58 -9.07 -10.21
C MET A 298 7.34 -9.25 -11.10
N ASN A 299 6.16 -9.37 -10.54
CA ASN A 299 4.91 -9.51 -11.30
C ASN A 299 4.03 -8.25 -11.20
N ASP A 300 4.59 -7.12 -10.72
CA ASP A 300 3.90 -5.83 -10.75
C ASP A 300 3.85 -5.27 -12.18
N ILE A 301 3.15 -4.15 -12.38
CA ILE A 301 2.94 -3.54 -13.68
C ILE A 301 4.30 -3.18 -14.30
N GLU A 302 4.58 -3.80 -15.41
CA GLU A 302 5.61 -3.39 -16.35
C GLU A 302 4.96 -2.71 -17.55
N VAL A 303 5.76 -2.37 -18.54
CA VAL A 303 5.25 -1.90 -19.82
C VAL A 303 4.24 -2.90 -20.35
N ASP A 304 3.08 -2.46 -20.47
CA ASP A 304 1.82 -2.97 -20.91
C ASP A 304 1.77 -4.33 -21.62
N SER A 305 1.37 -5.35 -20.89
CA SER A 305 0.99 -6.66 -21.44
C SER A 305 -0.38 -6.67 -22.17
N ASN A 306 -1.13 -5.54 -22.16
CA ASN A 306 -2.50 -5.46 -22.66
C ASN A 306 -2.71 -4.49 -23.84
N GLY A 307 -1.62 -4.02 -24.48
CA GLY A 307 -1.70 -3.09 -25.60
C GLY A 307 -2.16 -1.67 -25.22
N ARG A 308 -2.08 -1.29 -23.94
CA ARG A 308 -2.44 0.04 -23.44
C ARG A 308 -1.23 0.98 -23.56
N GLN A 309 -1.03 1.54 -24.75
CA GLN A 309 0.11 2.42 -25.05
C GLN A 309 0.24 3.63 -24.11
N ASP A 310 -0.84 4.03 -23.48
CA ASP A 310 -0.92 5.11 -22.52
C ASP A 310 -0.20 4.81 -21.19
N LEU A 311 -0.17 3.56 -20.71
CA LEU A 311 0.65 3.18 -19.56
C LEU A 311 2.15 3.08 -19.88
N TYR A 312 2.50 3.00 -21.15
CA TYR A 312 3.89 2.95 -21.59
C TYR A 312 4.71 4.14 -21.09
N VAL A 313 4.12 5.34 -21.06
CA VAL A 313 4.77 6.54 -20.55
C VAL A 313 4.94 6.55 -19.03
N ALA A 314 4.13 5.77 -18.31
CA ALA A 314 4.23 5.67 -16.86
C ALA A 314 5.49 4.90 -16.39
N GLY A 315 5.99 3.96 -17.20
CA GLY A 315 7.16 3.14 -16.89
C GLY A 315 6.85 1.89 -16.07
N SER A 316 7.90 1.17 -15.65
CA SER A 316 7.82 -0.08 -14.91
C SER A 316 7.83 0.17 -13.39
N TRP A 317 6.83 -0.32 -12.66
CA TRP A 317 6.80 -0.27 -11.20
C TRP A 317 8.00 -0.99 -10.56
N PRO A 318 8.30 -2.26 -10.90
CA PRO A 318 9.45 -2.96 -10.35
C PRO A 318 10.77 -2.21 -10.55
N LEU A 319 11.05 -1.76 -11.77
CA LEU A 319 12.30 -1.07 -12.07
C LEU A 319 12.41 0.27 -11.32
N ASN A 320 11.35 1.04 -11.24
CA ASN A 320 11.36 2.32 -10.54
C ASN A 320 11.50 2.17 -9.03
N ASN A 321 10.86 1.17 -8.43
CA ASN A 321 11.05 0.85 -7.00
C ASN A 321 12.48 0.40 -6.71
N ILE A 322 13.08 -0.45 -7.57
CA ILE A 322 14.49 -0.85 -7.46
C ILE A 322 15.42 0.37 -7.60
N GLN A 323 15.14 1.27 -8.53
CA GLN A 323 15.93 2.51 -8.70
C GLN A 323 15.85 3.42 -7.48
N LEU A 324 14.67 3.56 -6.88
CA LEU A 324 14.50 4.32 -5.65
C LEU A 324 15.25 3.66 -4.49
N ALA A 325 15.12 2.35 -4.31
CA ALA A 325 15.87 1.62 -3.28
C ALA A 325 17.38 1.81 -3.42
N ASN A 326 17.91 1.78 -4.65
CA ASN A 326 19.32 2.05 -4.91
C ASN A 326 19.73 3.51 -4.58
N ALA A 327 18.85 4.46 -4.85
CA ALA A 327 19.07 5.86 -4.49
C ALA A 327 19.11 6.05 -2.96
N LEU A 328 18.16 5.46 -2.24
CA LEU A 328 18.09 5.49 -0.78
C LEU A 328 19.34 4.86 -0.17
N LYS A 329 19.75 3.68 -0.67
CA LYS A 329 20.96 2.99 -0.25
C LYS A 329 22.21 3.86 -0.42
N THR A 330 22.41 4.43 -1.61
CA THR A 330 23.56 5.28 -1.93
C THR A 330 23.66 6.50 -1.02
N ARG A 331 22.52 7.00 -0.54
CA ARG A 331 22.44 8.17 0.34
C ARG A 331 22.39 7.82 1.83
N GLY A 332 22.50 6.53 2.18
CA GLY A 332 22.52 6.09 3.57
C GLY A 332 21.22 6.32 4.34
N TYR A 333 20.06 6.20 3.67
CA TYR A 333 18.77 6.25 4.34
C TYR A 333 18.53 5.00 5.20
N ASP A 334 17.81 5.15 6.29
CA ASP A 334 17.26 4.03 7.04
C ASP A 334 16.05 3.49 6.27
N PHE A 335 16.24 2.42 5.49
CA PHE A 335 15.20 1.82 4.68
C PHE A 335 15.27 0.30 4.67
N HIS A 336 14.13 -0.31 4.43
CA HIS A 336 14.00 -1.74 4.11
C HIS A 336 13.28 -1.88 2.78
N PHE A 337 13.82 -2.69 1.87
CA PHE A 337 13.20 -2.98 0.59
C PHE A 337 12.97 -4.48 0.44
N ARG A 338 11.70 -4.87 0.44
CA ARG A 338 11.29 -6.26 0.21
C ARG A 338 10.82 -6.42 -1.23
N PHE A 339 11.63 -7.08 -2.04
CA PHE A 339 11.30 -7.39 -3.42
C PHE A 339 11.01 -8.88 -3.56
N GLY A 340 9.81 -9.21 -4.03
CA GLY A 340 9.33 -10.58 -4.11
C GLY A 340 8.61 -10.91 -5.41
N THR A 341 7.54 -11.69 -5.28
CA THR A 341 6.69 -12.11 -6.40
C THR A 341 5.39 -11.30 -6.49
N ALA A 342 5.30 -10.17 -5.80
CA ALA A 342 4.12 -9.33 -5.77
C ALA A 342 3.64 -8.99 -7.19
N THR A 343 2.33 -8.93 -7.29
CA THR A 343 1.58 -8.32 -8.39
C THR A 343 1.11 -6.93 -7.96
N HIS A 344 0.49 -6.17 -8.86
CA HIS A 344 -0.14 -4.88 -8.50
C HIS A 344 -1.42 -5.10 -7.68
N SER A 345 -1.26 -5.70 -6.51
CA SER A 345 -2.36 -6.01 -5.58
C SER A 345 -1.95 -5.80 -4.14
N SER A 346 -2.93 -5.84 -3.22
CA SER A 346 -2.66 -5.71 -1.78
C SER A 346 -2.01 -6.94 -1.14
N ALA A 347 -1.88 -8.06 -1.86
CA ALA A 347 -1.52 -9.34 -1.26
C ALA A 347 -0.18 -9.32 -0.51
N GLN A 348 0.89 -8.79 -1.12
CA GLN A 348 2.19 -8.75 -0.46
C GLN A 348 2.21 -7.72 0.68
N GLY A 349 1.68 -6.51 0.46
CA GLY A 349 1.61 -5.47 1.49
C GLY A 349 0.82 -5.93 2.71
N SER A 350 -0.25 -6.68 2.50
CA SER A 350 -1.07 -7.25 3.57
C SER A 350 -0.35 -8.34 4.36
N MET A 351 0.35 -9.22 3.64
CA MET A 351 1.13 -10.29 4.25
C MET A 351 2.31 -9.73 5.05
N ASP A 352 2.97 -8.68 4.52
CA ASP A 352 4.12 -8.03 5.13
C ASP A 352 3.74 -7.10 6.31
N LEU A 353 2.48 -6.73 6.45
CA LEU A 353 2.06 -5.66 7.37
C LEU A 353 2.53 -5.84 8.81
N PRO A 354 2.46 -7.04 9.44
CA PRO A 354 2.95 -7.22 10.80
C PRO A 354 4.46 -6.96 10.95
N GLU A 355 5.23 -7.40 9.97
CA GLU A 355 6.69 -7.20 9.95
C GLU A 355 7.05 -5.75 9.65
N SER A 356 6.43 -5.19 8.61
CA SER A 356 6.72 -3.83 8.14
C SER A 356 6.42 -2.77 9.19
N LEU A 357 5.28 -2.86 9.87
CA LEU A 357 4.95 -1.94 10.96
C LEU A 357 5.90 -2.10 12.15
N SER A 358 6.22 -3.34 12.52
CA SER A 358 7.17 -3.59 13.62
C SER A 358 8.56 -3.03 13.31
N TRP A 359 9.02 -3.19 12.07
CA TRP A 359 10.30 -2.63 11.63
C TRP A 359 10.25 -1.09 11.58
N LEU A 360 9.16 -0.52 11.07
CA LEU A 360 9.00 0.93 10.91
C LEU A 360 8.96 1.66 12.26
N TRP A 361 8.35 1.04 13.28
CA TRP A 361 8.22 1.59 14.62
C TRP A 361 9.24 1.02 15.62
N ARG A 362 10.25 0.24 15.16
CA ARG A 362 11.28 -0.32 16.05
C ARG A 362 11.99 0.78 16.82
N GLY A 363 12.20 0.55 18.10
CA GLY A 363 12.89 1.49 18.97
C GLY A 363 12.13 2.78 19.29
N TYR A 364 10.83 2.85 18.94
CA TYR A 364 10.04 4.03 19.31
C TYR A 364 9.97 4.18 20.83
N ASP A 365 10.33 5.38 21.28
CA ASP A 365 10.31 5.76 22.67
C ASP A 365 9.35 6.97 22.84
N PRO A 366 8.26 6.83 23.61
CA PRO A 366 7.28 7.90 23.79
C PRO A 366 7.83 9.12 24.54
N GLU A 367 8.99 9.01 25.19
CA GLU A 367 9.66 10.13 25.88
C GLU A 367 10.45 11.02 24.91
N LYS A 368 10.74 10.52 23.69
CA LYS A 368 11.45 11.26 22.65
C LYS A 368 10.49 12.05 21.76
N THR A 369 11.02 13.12 21.18
CA THR A 369 10.36 13.93 20.14
C THR A 369 11.15 13.95 18.83
N GLU A 370 12.37 13.41 18.86
CA GLU A 370 13.26 13.35 17.72
C GLU A 370 14.18 12.13 17.77
N GLU A 371 14.60 11.66 16.62
CA GLU A 371 15.62 10.65 16.42
C GLU A 371 16.23 10.83 15.03
N THR A 372 17.54 10.68 14.91
CA THR A 372 18.18 10.59 13.60
C THR A 372 18.12 9.16 13.10
N PHE A 373 17.47 8.93 11.96
CA PHE A 373 17.39 7.61 11.34
C PHE A 373 18.61 7.40 10.44
N GLU A 374 19.36 6.36 10.75
CA GLU A 374 20.56 5.96 10.01
C GLU A 374 20.41 4.59 9.39
N GLN A 375 21.04 4.42 8.24
CA GLN A 375 21.06 3.12 7.56
C GLN A 375 21.66 2.04 8.46
N GLU A 376 20.99 0.90 8.54
CA GLU A 376 21.53 -0.26 9.25
C GLU A 376 22.81 -0.76 8.57
N ALA A 377 23.80 -1.14 9.37
CA ALA A 377 25.10 -1.61 8.86
C ALA A 377 24.95 -2.81 7.93
N ILE A 378 24.03 -3.72 8.23
CA ILE A 378 23.74 -4.87 7.38
C ILE A 378 23.18 -4.45 6.01
N GLU A 379 22.34 -3.42 5.96
CA GLU A 379 21.81 -2.90 4.71
C GLU A 379 22.91 -2.18 3.90
N GLY A 380 23.73 -1.41 4.58
CA GLY A 380 24.91 -0.77 3.97
C GLY A 380 25.89 -1.77 3.32
N ALA A 381 26.06 -2.92 3.94
CA ALA A 381 26.97 -3.99 3.46
C ALA A 381 26.43 -4.76 2.23
N LYS A 382 25.12 -4.77 1.98
CA LYS A 382 24.54 -5.44 0.81
C LYS A 382 24.96 -4.74 -0.49
N PRO A 383 25.08 -5.46 -1.62
CA PRO A 383 25.34 -4.86 -2.92
C PRO A 383 24.13 -4.01 -3.38
N ILE A 384 24.36 -3.15 -4.36
CA ILE A 384 23.30 -2.47 -5.10
C ILE A 384 22.34 -3.51 -5.69
N TYR A 385 21.05 -3.30 -5.58
CA TYR A 385 20.04 -4.16 -6.20
C TYR A 385 20.18 -4.17 -7.70
N ARG A 386 20.10 -5.37 -8.30
CA ARG A 386 20.31 -5.58 -9.73
C ARG A 386 19.11 -6.23 -10.36
N VAL A 387 18.87 -5.90 -11.62
CA VAL A 387 17.90 -6.57 -12.48
C VAL A 387 18.66 -7.34 -13.53
N GLN A 388 18.39 -8.64 -13.63
CA GLN A 388 18.87 -9.47 -14.70
C GLN A 388 17.74 -9.63 -15.73
N ILE A 389 17.98 -9.16 -16.95
CA ILE A 389 17.07 -9.34 -18.07
C ILE A 389 17.55 -10.54 -18.86
N ALA A 390 16.73 -11.60 -18.89
CA ALA A 390 16.97 -12.80 -19.67
C ALA A 390 16.01 -12.86 -20.87
N ASN A 391 16.37 -13.64 -21.87
CA ASN A 391 15.54 -14.00 -23.04
C ASN A 391 15.02 -12.80 -23.84
N ARG A 392 15.87 -11.81 -24.08
CA ARG A 392 15.55 -10.73 -25.00
C ARG A 392 15.37 -11.22 -26.45
N ASP A 393 15.83 -12.42 -26.76
CA ASP A 393 15.74 -13.05 -28.08
C ASP A 393 14.43 -13.84 -28.27
N ALA A 394 13.55 -13.84 -27.28
CA ALA A 394 12.28 -14.58 -27.32
C ALA A 394 11.13 -13.82 -28.01
N TRP A 395 11.45 -12.86 -28.82
CA TRP A 395 10.49 -12.10 -29.64
C TRP A 395 10.75 -12.18 -31.12
#